data_20d10307033bb18b27c7ef5ad2048098
#
_entry.id   20d10307033bb18b27c7ef5ad2048098
#
_cell.length_a   1.000
_cell.length_b   1.000
_cell.length_c   1.000
_cell.angle_alpha   90.00
_cell.angle_beta   90.00
_cell.angle_gamma   90.00
#
_symmetry.space_group_name_H-M   'P 1'
#
loop_
_entity.id
_entity.type
_entity.pdbx_description
1 polymer ?
#
loop_
_entity_poly.entity_id
_entity_poly.type
_entity_poly.pdbx_seq_one_letter_code
_entity_poly.pdbx_strand_id
1 'polypeptide(L)'
;MSVKVLVLDIETRPSLVYVWRFFKENVSPKQVIEHAQIISYAAKWLDSPEIFYQDNRKEDDKDIILSLVSLLDEAEIVVAHNGDRFDLPQIRGRALVHGIKPPSPVKIVDTCKIARREFGFASNSLEYLSTVLDCKIKKGGHKKFPGFELWLECLRNNEEAWEELKEYNIDDVKTLEEVYLKMLPWITTHPNVTLMETAGDEEEICCPKCDSNLIHYRGYAYTNSGVYSKYQCQSCGGWGRTRYRINKRSEALLTNLV
;
A
#
# COMPACT_ATOMS: atom_id res chain seq x y z
N MET A 1 -18.60 -12.69 0.66
CA MET A 1 -18.07 -11.60 -0.20
C MET A 1 -16.57 -11.71 -0.14
N SER A 2 -15.85 -11.68 -1.25
CA SER A 2 -14.39 -11.72 -1.22
C SER A 2 -13.83 -10.39 -0.69
N VAL A 3 -12.78 -10.44 0.13
CA VAL A 3 -12.09 -9.24 0.66
C VAL A 3 -11.59 -8.39 -0.49
N LYS A 4 -11.99 -7.12 -0.52
CA LYS A 4 -11.55 -6.16 -1.54
C LYS A 4 -10.21 -5.55 -1.13
N VAL A 5 -9.15 -5.93 -1.83
CA VAL A 5 -7.81 -5.40 -1.66
C VAL A 5 -7.51 -4.40 -2.78
N LEU A 6 -7.37 -3.13 -2.45
CA LEU A 6 -7.06 -2.07 -3.39
C LEU A 6 -5.55 -1.84 -3.44
N VAL A 7 -4.93 -1.97 -4.60
CA VAL A 7 -3.56 -1.52 -4.86
C VAL A 7 -3.65 -0.11 -5.41
N LEU A 8 -2.98 0.84 -4.76
CA LEU A 8 -3.16 2.29 -5.00
C LEU A 8 -1.83 3.02 -5.03
N ASP A 9 -1.73 3.99 -5.94
CA ASP A 9 -0.67 4.98 -6.01
C ASP A 9 -1.23 6.31 -6.50
N ILE A 10 -0.76 7.43 -5.92
CA ILE A 10 -1.18 8.79 -6.29
C ILE A 10 0.00 9.63 -6.71
N GLU A 11 -0.25 10.60 -7.60
CA GLU A 11 0.70 11.64 -7.95
C GLU A 11 0.19 13.02 -7.52
N THR A 12 1.10 13.85 -7.02
CA THR A 12 0.77 15.19 -6.57
C THR A 12 1.54 16.24 -7.36
N ARG A 13 0.91 17.36 -7.64
CA ARG A 13 1.65 18.53 -8.13
C ARG A 13 2.48 19.15 -6.99
N PRO A 14 3.62 19.74 -7.31
CA PRO A 14 4.38 20.49 -6.32
C PRO A 14 3.62 21.74 -5.85
N SER A 15 3.92 22.23 -4.65
CA SER A 15 3.46 23.54 -4.20
C SER A 15 4.20 24.64 -4.94
N LEU A 16 3.48 25.71 -5.28
CA LEU A 16 4.08 26.96 -5.77
C LEU A 16 4.37 27.87 -4.59
N VAL A 17 5.63 28.32 -4.48
CA VAL A 17 6.09 29.12 -3.34
C VAL A 17 6.96 30.30 -3.79
N TYR A 18 6.94 31.41 -3.04
CA TYR A 18 7.92 32.47 -3.18
C TYR A 18 9.06 32.29 -2.19
N VAL A 19 10.30 32.33 -2.68
CA VAL A 19 11.52 32.22 -1.88
C VAL A 19 12.45 33.39 -2.15
N TRP A 20 13.20 33.83 -1.14
CA TRP A 20 14.18 34.89 -1.29
C TRP A 20 15.49 34.39 -1.90
N ARG A 21 15.79 33.10 -1.76
CA ARG A 21 17.02 32.46 -2.26
C ARG A 21 16.80 30.98 -2.51
N PHE A 22 17.65 30.38 -3.34
CA PHE A 22 17.51 28.99 -3.75
C PHE A 22 18.10 27.96 -2.77
N PHE A 23 19.03 28.38 -1.90
CA PHE A 23 19.75 27.45 -1.01
C PHE A 23 19.50 27.80 0.45
N LYS A 24 19.39 26.76 1.29
CA LYS A 24 19.19 26.88 2.75
C LYS A 24 17.96 27.72 3.15
N GLU A 25 16.95 27.71 2.33
CA GLU A 25 15.67 28.36 2.61
C GLU A 25 14.71 27.38 3.27
N ASN A 26 14.15 27.76 4.43
CA ASN A 26 13.03 27.06 5.04
C ASN A 26 11.76 27.80 4.61
N VAL A 27 10.94 27.17 3.77
CA VAL A 27 9.70 27.76 3.28
C VAL A 27 8.67 27.84 4.40
N SER A 28 8.24 29.06 4.72
CA SER A 28 7.13 29.29 5.64
C SER A 28 5.79 29.02 4.95
N PRO A 29 4.76 28.52 5.66
CA PRO A 29 3.41 28.42 5.10
C PRO A 29 2.87 29.71 4.49
N LYS A 30 3.34 30.90 4.95
CA LYS A 30 2.97 32.20 4.40
C LYS A 30 3.57 32.49 3.01
N GLN A 31 4.58 31.73 2.60
CA GLN A 31 5.22 31.85 1.28
C GLN A 31 4.56 30.94 0.22
N VAL A 32 3.63 30.08 0.64
CA VAL A 32 2.92 29.16 -0.25
C VAL A 32 1.84 29.94 -0.99
N ILE A 33 1.90 29.93 -2.32
CA ILE A 33 0.92 30.54 -3.22
C ILE A 33 -0.14 29.52 -3.61
N GLU A 34 0.33 28.30 -3.99
CA GLU A 34 -0.54 27.18 -4.30
C GLU A 34 -0.05 25.95 -3.57
N HIS A 35 -0.97 25.32 -2.84
CA HIS A 35 -0.69 24.07 -2.15
C HIS A 35 -0.63 22.90 -3.11
N ALA A 36 0.12 21.86 -2.72
CA ALA A 36 0.10 20.58 -3.41
C ALA A 36 -1.34 20.04 -3.49
N GLN A 37 -1.67 19.45 -4.63
CA GLN A 37 -2.95 18.78 -4.89
C GLN A 37 -2.69 17.46 -5.57
N ILE A 38 -3.65 16.53 -5.49
CA ILE A 38 -3.57 15.27 -6.23
C ILE A 38 -3.90 15.55 -7.69
N ILE A 39 -2.98 15.18 -8.59
CA ILE A 39 -3.14 15.38 -10.03
C ILE A 39 -3.43 14.11 -10.80
N SER A 40 -3.06 12.94 -10.27
CA SER A 40 -3.51 11.67 -10.81
C SER A 40 -3.50 10.59 -9.73
N TYR A 41 -4.24 9.52 -9.99
CA TYR A 41 -4.07 8.25 -9.31
C TYR A 41 -4.22 7.11 -10.29
N ALA A 42 -3.56 6.01 -9.98
CA ALA A 42 -3.88 4.70 -10.52
C ALA A 42 -4.25 3.77 -9.38
N ALA A 43 -5.22 2.90 -9.61
CA ALA A 43 -5.65 1.91 -8.65
C ALA A 43 -6.17 0.66 -9.35
N LYS A 44 -6.13 -0.47 -8.67
CA LYS A 44 -6.74 -1.71 -9.15
C LYS A 44 -7.15 -2.58 -7.96
N TRP A 45 -8.16 -3.41 -8.15
CA TRP A 45 -8.42 -4.50 -7.23
C TRP A 45 -7.37 -5.60 -7.45
N LEU A 46 -6.87 -6.18 -6.37
CA LEU A 46 -5.94 -7.31 -6.42
C LEU A 46 -6.55 -8.42 -7.29
N ASP A 47 -5.73 -9.06 -8.12
CA ASP A 47 -6.13 -10.11 -9.06
C ASP A 47 -7.11 -9.67 -10.17
N SER A 48 -7.48 -8.39 -10.26
CA SER A 48 -8.27 -7.84 -11.38
C SER A 48 -7.34 -7.30 -12.47
N PRO A 49 -7.62 -7.52 -13.75
CA PRO A 49 -6.89 -6.89 -14.85
C PRO A 49 -7.28 -5.41 -15.05
N GLU A 50 -8.40 -4.97 -14.49
CA GLU A 50 -8.92 -3.63 -14.64
C GLU A 50 -8.14 -2.63 -13.79
N ILE A 51 -7.76 -1.51 -14.41
CA ILE A 51 -7.06 -0.41 -13.75
C ILE A 51 -7.93 0.83 -13.80
N PHE A 52 -8.20 1.38 -12.64
CA PHE A 52 -8.81 2.69 -12.50
C PHE A 52 -7.72 3.74 -12.62
N TYR A 53 -7.91 4.70 -13.48
CA TYR A 53 -7.03 5.85 -13.63
C TYR A 53 -7.87 7.11 -13.78
N GLN A 54 -7.45 8.16 -13.12
CA GLN A 54 -8.01 9.49 -13.30
C GLN A 54 -6.90 10.52 -13.17
N ASP A 55 -6.90 11.51 -14.06
CA ASP A 55 -6.10 12.71 -13.91
C ASP A 55 -6.96 13.91 -13.57
N ASN A 56 -6.33 14.95 -13.02
CA ASN A 56 -6.96 16.22 -12.69
C ASN A 56 -6.16 17.38 -13.27
N ARG A 57 -6.69 17.93 -14.36
CA ARG A 57 -6.14 19.11 -15.05
C ARG A 57 -6.82 20.42 -14.65
N LYS A 58 -7.73 20.35 -13.67
CA LYS A 58 -8.50 21.48 -13.16
C LYS A 58 -7.74 22.23 -12.07
N GLU A 59 -8.26 23.40 -11.71
CA GLU A 59 -7.71 24.22 -10.62
C GLU A 59 -7.85 23.56 -9.24
N ASP A 60 -8.90 22.76 -9.01
CA ASP A 60 -9.08 22.02 -7.76
C ASP A 60 -9.16 20.50 -8.00
N ASP A 61 -8.85 19.73 -6.98
CA ASP A 61 -8.79 18.28 -7.01
C ASP A 61 -10.02 17.59 -6.38
N LYS A 62 -11.14 18.29 -6.23
CA LYS A 62 -12.32 17.77 -5.56
C LYS A 62 -12.87 16.50 -6.21
N ASP A 63 -12.98 16.49 -7.53
CA ASP A 63 -13.56 15.36 -8.26
C ASP A 63 -12.71 14.10 -8.13
N ILE A 64 -11.37 14.23 -8.22
CA ILE A 64 -10.45 13.12 -8.06
C ILE A 64 -10.45 12.59 -6.61
N ILE A 65 -10.60 13.48 -5.61
CA ILE A 65 -10.72 13.09 -4.21
C ILE A 65 -12.03 12.34 -3.95
N LEU A 66 -13.14 12.76 -4.54
CA LEU A 66 -14.41 12.03 -4.42
C LEU A 66 -14.29 10.60 -4.99
N SER A 67 -13.63 10.45 -6.13
CA SER A 67 -13.36 9.15 -6.74
C SER A 67 -12.48 8.27 -5.85
N LEU A 68 -11.38 8.81 -5.31
CA LEU A 68 -10.50 8.10 -4.38
C LEU A 68 -11.21 7.68 -3.09
N VAL A 69 -12.01 8.58 -2.52
CA VAL A 69 -12.80 8.28 -1.31
C VAL A 69 -13.80 7.15 -1.58
N SER A 70 -14.44 7.12 -2.76
CA SER A 70 -15.34 6.04 -3.15
C SER A 70 -14.61 4.68 -3.24
N LEU A 71 -13.43 4.63 -3.85
CA LEU A 71 -12.61 3.40 -3.91
C LEU A 71 -12.17 2.93 -2.53
N LEU A 72 -11.77 3.87 -1.67
CA LEU A 72 -11.38 3.57 -0.29
C LEU A 72 -12.56 3.08 0.55
N ASP A 73 -13.77 3.57 0.29
CA ASP A 73 -14.98 3.17 1.01
C ASP A 73 -15.39 1.73 0.70
N GLU A 74 -15.02 1.25 -0.49
CA GLU A 74 -15.24 -0.13 -0.91
C GLU A 74 -14.14 -1.11 -0.46
N ALA A 75 -12.95 -0.61 -0.11
CA ALA A 75 -11.79 -1.43 0.21
C ALA A 75 -11.77 -1.85 1.68
N GLU A 76 -11.42 -3.11 1.97
CA GLU A 76 -11.04 -3.56 3.31
C GLU A 76 -9.54 -3.39 3.56
N ILE A 77 -8.74 -3.60 2.52
CA ILE A 77 -7.27 -3.49 2.58
C ILE A 77 -6.79 -2.59 1.45
N VAL A 78 -5.86 -1.69 1.78
CA VAL A 78 -5.12 -0.89 0.80
C VAL A 78 -3.66 -1.31 0.81
N VAL A 79 -3.13 -1.66 -0.35
CA VAL A 79 -1.71 -1.89 -0.60
C VAL A 79 -1.14 -0.64 -1.26
N ALA A 80 -0.15 -0.03 -0.62
CA ALA A 80 0.53 1.16 -1.14
C ALA A 80 2.03 1.10 -0.83
N HIS A 81 2.83 1.92 -1.51
CA HIS A 81 4.26 2.02 -1.26
C HIS A 81 4.62 3.33 -0.56
N ASN A 82 4.89 3.30 0.75
CA ASN A 82 4.98 4.46 1.65
C ASN A 82 3.63 5.17 1.87
N GLY A 83 2.53 4.46 1.64
CA GLY A 83 1.17 4.98 1.69
C GLY A 83 0.73 5.47 3.07
N ASP A 84 1.26 4.89 4.14
CA ASP A 84 1.04 5.36 5.52
C ASP A 84 1.48 6.81 5.73
N ARG A 85 2.53 7.25 5.00
CA ARG A 85 3.15 8.57 5.17
C ARG A 85 2.84 9.54 4.04
N PHE A 86 2.44 9.04 2.88
CA PHE A 86 2.21 9.87 1.71
C PHE A 86 0.77 9.76 1.19
N ASP A 87 0.38 8.69 0.54
CA ASP A 87 -0.87 8.59 -0.20
C ASP A 87 -2.10 8.89 0.69
N LEU A 88 -2.26 8.15 1.76
CA LEU A 88 -3.44 8.28 2.61
C LEU A 88 -3.52 9.60 3.38
N PRO A 89 -2.42 10.15 3.94
CA PRO A 89 -2.45 11.49 4.49
C PRO A 89 -2.79 12.58 3.47
N GLN A 90 -2.30 12.48 2.22
CA GLN A 90 -2.65 13.42 1.15
C GLN A 90 -4.15 13.33 0.82
N ILE A 91 -4.68 12.14 0.57
CA ILE A 91 -6.10 11.94 0.28
C ILE A 91 -6.97 12.47 1.43
N ARG A 92 -6.66 12.12 2.69
CA ARG A 92 -7.41 12.56 3.87
C ARG A 92 -7.34 14.08 4.07
N GLY A 93 -6.16 14.66 3.89
CA GLY A 93 -5.97 16.10 3.99
C GLY A 93 -6.79 16.86 2.95
N ARG A 94 -6.76 16.41 1.70
CA ARG A 94 -7.55 17.02 0.62
C ARG A 94 -9.05 16.79 0.81
N ALA A 95 -9.48 15.61 1.21
CA ALA A 95 -10.87 15.33 1.55
C ALA A 95 -11.39 16.28 2.64
N LEU A 96 -10.60 16.49 3.70
CA LEU A 96 -10.94 17.42 4.79
C LEU A 96 -11.07 18.86 4.27
N VAL A 97 -10.15 19.32 3.42
CA VAL A 97 -10.19 20.67 2.81
C VAL A 97 -11.47 20.86 1.99
N HIS A 98 -11.92 19.83 1.27
CA HIS A 98 -13.15 19.88 0.47
C HIS A 98 -14.43 19.58 1.27
N GLY A 99 -14.35 19.35 2.57
CA GLY A 99 -15.50 19.00 3.40
C GLY A 99 -16.13 17.64 3.06
N ILE A 100 -15.34 16.74 2.45
CA ILE A 100 -15.74 15.38 2.12
C ILE A 100 -15.64 14.52 3.39
N LYS A 101 -16.66 13.70 3.64
CA LYS A 101 -16.67 12.79 4.79
C LYS A 101 -15.58 11.71 4.63
N PRO A 102 -15.00 11.23 5.75
CA PRO A 102 -14.02 10.15 5.68
C PRO A 102 -14.66 8.85 5.15
N PRO A 103 -13.93 8.07 4.33
CA PRO A 103 -14.35 6.73 3.94
C PRO A 103 -14.34 5.76 5.12
N SER A 104 -14.84 4.56 4.91
CA SER A 104 -14.72 3.44 5.84
C SER A 104 -13.26 3.22 6.25
N PRO A 105 -12.99 2.82 7.51
CA PRO A 105 -11.63 2.51 7.94
C PRO A 105 -11.05 1.32 7.18
N VAL A 106 -9.92 1.50 6.52
CA VAL A 106 -9.19 0.46 5.80
C VAL A 106 -7.99 -0.05 6.58
N LYS A 107 -7.57 -1.29 6.34
CA LYS A 107 -6.27 -1.81 6.78
C LYS A 107 -5.23 -1.49 5.71
N ILE A 108 -4.02 -1.11 6.14
CA ILE A 108 -2.97 -0.70 5.22
C ILE A 108 -1.85 -1.74 5.23
N VAL A 109 -1.42 -2.14 4.03
CA VAL A 109 -0.22 -2.92 3.78
C VAL A 109 0.78 -2.02 3.05
N ASP A 110 1.66 -1.38 3.81
CA ASP A 110 2.69 -0.48 3.28
C ASP A 110 3.96 -1.29 2.95
N THR A 111 4.18 -1.55 1.66
CA THR A 111 5.31 -2.35 1.17
C THR A 111 6.67 -1.73 1.47
N CYS A 112 6.79 -0.40 1.50
CA CYS A 112 8.03 0.29 1.87
C CYS A 112 8.37 0.11 3.35
N LYS A 113 7.37 0.20 4.23
CA LYS A 113 7.51 -0.02 5.67
C LYS A 113 7.85 -1.49 5.97
N ILE A 114 7.23 -2.41 5.26
CA ILE A 114 7.51 -3.85 5.35
C ILE A 114 8.94 -4.13 4.87
N ALA A 115 9.35 -3.58 3.73
CA ALA A 115 10.70 -3.75 3.21
C ALA A 115 11.77 -3.32 4.23
N ARG A 116 11.57 -2.18 4.88
CA ARG A 116 12.48 -1.67 5.93
C ARG A 116 12.53 -2.55 7.18
N ARG A 117 11.42 -3.19 7.54
CA ARG A 117 11.31 -3.96 8.77
C ARG A 117 11.76 -5.40 8.60
N GLU A 118 11.38 -6.04 7.51
CA GLU A 118 11.53 -7.49 7.34
C GLU A 118 12.77 -7.87 6.52
N PHE A 119 13.31 -6.93 5.71
CA PHE A 119 14.39 -7.22 4.76
C PHE A 119 15.55 -6.24 4.86
N GLY A 120 16.77 -6.74 4.64
CA GLY A 120 18.00 -5.94 4.65
C GLY A 120 18.40 -5.43 3.26
N PHE A 121 17.47 -4.88 2.49
CA PHE A 121 17.75 -4.33 1.17
C PHE A 121 18.57 -3.02 1.25
N ALA A 122 19.42 -2.78 0.26
CA ALA A 122 20.21 -1.55 0.17
C ALA A 122 19.34 -0.30 -0.06
N SER A 123 18.20 -0.44 -0.72
CA SER A 123 17.17 0.59 -0.88
C SER A 123 15.78 -0.03 -0.73
N ASN A 124 14.83 0.79 -0.27
CA ASN A 124 13.44 0.39 -0.16
C ASN A 124 12.54 1.17 -1.14
N SER A 125 13.10 1.79 -2.18
CA SER A 125 12.31 2.39 -3.25
C SER A 125 11.63 1.31 -4.10
N LEU A 126 10.45 1.61 -4.64
CA LEU A 126 9.73 0.67 -5.49
C LEU A 126 10.54 0.25 -6.72
N GLU A 127 11.28 1.19 -7.32
CA GLU A 127 12.22 0.96 -8.43
C GLU A 127 13.28 -0.08 -8.07
N TYR A 128 13.97 0.11 -6.94
CA TYR A 128 14.98 -0.83 -6.48
C TYR A 128 14.39 -2.21 -6.18
N LEU A 129 13.26 -2.24 -5.46
CA LEU A 129 12.58 -3.50 -5.11
C LEU A 129 12.13 -4.25 -6.36
N SER A 130 11.56 -3.56 -7.35
CA SER A 130 11.15 -4.19 -8.61
C SER A 130 12.33 -4.82 -9.37
N THR A 131 13.51 -4.21 -9.26
CA THR A 131 14.73 -4.72 -9.89
C THR A 131 15.29 -5.94 -9.18
N VAL A 132 15.48 -5.87 -7.84
CA VAL A 132 16.09 -6.98 -7.09
C VAL A 132 15.16 -8.18 -6.93
N LEU A 133 13.87 -7.96 -6.95
CA LEU A 133 12.86 -9.02 -6.92
C LEU A 133 12.54 -9.58 -8.31
N ASP A 134 13.20 -9.08 -9.35
CA ASP A 134 12.98 -9.47 -10.75
C ASP A 134 11.49 -9.44 -11.13
N CYS A 135 10.87 -8.27 -10.94
CA CYS A 135 9.50 -8.04 -11.37
C CYS A 135 9.42 -7.93 -12.88
N LYS A 136 8.32 -8.38 -13.47
CA LYS A 136 8.07 -8.33 -14.93
C LYS A 136 8.02 -6.89 -15.43
N ILE A 137 7.30 -6.06 -14.67
CA ILE A 137 7.25 -4.63 -14.94
C ILE A 137 8.25 -3.99 -13.96
N LYS A 138 9.26 -3.34 -14.54
CA LYS A 138 10.25 -2.60 -13.75
C LYS A 138 9.88 -1.14 -13.83
N LYS A 139 9.80 -0.49 -12.68
CA LYS A 139 9.64 0.96 -12.62
C LYS A 139 10.77 1.58 -13.42
N GLY A 140 10.46 2.14 -14.59
CA GLY A 140 11.39 2.89 -15.42
C GLY A 140 11.38 4.36 -15.03
N GLY A 141 12.51 5.05 -15.20
CA GLY A 141 12.50 6.52 -15.13
C GLY A 141 11.68 7.11 -16.29
N HIS A 142 11.25 8.35 -16.13
CA HIS A 142 10.59 9.12 -17.18
C HIS A 142 11.46 9.17 -18.44
N LYS A 143 10.90 8.81 -19.58
CA LYS A 143 11.65 8.66 -20.82
C LYS A 143 11.82 9.99 -21.55
N LYS A 144 10.74 10.76 -21.64
CA LYS A 144 10.66 11.99 -22.43
C LYS A 144 10.87 13.24 -21.56
N PHE A 145 10.30 13.22 -20.35
CA PHE A 145 10.37 14.33 -19.40
C PHE A 145 11.07 13.87 -18.10
N PRO A 146 12.42 13.92 -18.03
CA PRO A 146 13.17 13.32 -16.92
C PRO A 146 12.96 14.05 -15.58
N GLY A 147 12.82 13.27 -14.52
CA GLY A 147 12.74 13.79 -13.14
C GLY A 147 11.58 14.77 -12.95
N PHE A 148 11.86 15.93 -12.37
CA PHE A 148 10.85 16.93 -12.02
C PHE A 148 10.18 17.58 -13.25
N GLU A 149 10.79 17.48 -14.42
CA GLU A 149 10.28 18.07 -15.67
C GLU A 149 8.90 17.54 -16.05
N LEU A 150 8.62 16.27 -15.81
CA LEU A 150 7.32 15.67 -16.07
C LEU A 150 6.17 16.45 -15.39
N TRP A 151 6.32 16.72 -14.10
CA TRP A 151 5.31 17.49 -13.36
C TRP A 151 5.18 18.92 -13.84
N LEU A 152 6.29 19.58 -14.19
CA LEU A 152 6.25 20.95 -14.75
C LEU A 152 5.52 20.98 -16.09
N GLU A 153 5.76 20.02 -16.96
CA GLU A 153 5.10 19.95 -18.26
C GLU A 153 3.60 19.58 -18.12
N CYS A 154 3.23 18.75 -17.16
CA CYS A 154 1.83 18.53 -16.81
C CYS A 154 1.14 19.85 -16.37
N LEU A 155 1.80 20.63 -15.51
CA LEU A 155 1.28 21.94 -15.09
C LEU A 155 1.18 22.97 -16.23
N ARG A 156 1.95 22.79 -17.32
CA ARG A 156 1.85 23.57 -18.56
C ARG A 156 0.80 23.03 -19.53
N ASN A 157 0.03 22.01 -19.12
CA ASN A 157 -0.96 21.31 -19.92
C ASN A 157 -0.39 20.67 -21.19
N ASN A 158 0.86 20.17 -21.13
CA ASN A 158 1.44 19.40 -22.20
C ASN A 158 0.82 17.99 -22.25
N GLU A 159 0.09 17.69 -23.33
CA GLU A 159 -0.62 16.40 -23.49
C GLU A 159 0.32 15.20 -23.45
N GLU A 160 1.53 15.30 -24.03
CA GLU A 160 2.49 14.22 -24.03
C GLU A 160 3.03 13.93 -22.61
N ALA A 161 3.13 14.96 -21.76
CA ALA A 161 3.51 14.80 -20.36
C ALA A 161 2.40 14.11 -19.55
N TRP A 162 1.14 14.43 -19.81
CA TRP A 162 0.01 13.77 -19.17
C TRP A 162 -0.10 12.28 -19.56
N GLU A 163 0.15 11.93 -20.82
CA GLU A 163 0.19 10.54 -21.25
C GLU A 163 1.36 9.77 -20.58
N GLU A 164 2.54 10.39 -20.50
CA GLU A 164 3.69 9.79 -19.79
C GLU A 164 3.42 9.63 -18.29
N LEU A 165 2.78 10.61 -17.62
CA LEU A 165 2.37 10.51 -16.22
C LEU A 165 1.37 9.38 -16.00
N LYS A 166 0.44 9.20 -16.92
CA LYS A 166 -0.53 8.10 -16.89
C LYS A 166 0.14 6.74 -16.99
N GLU A 167 1.02 6.54 -17.98
CA GLU A 167 1.77 5.30 -18.12
C GLU A 167 2.59 5.02 -16.87
N TYR A 168 3.26 6.03 -16.35
CA TYR A 168 4.08 5.95 -15.14
C TYR A 168 3.25 5.49 -13.92
N ASN A 169 2.15 6.18 -13.61
CA ASN A 169 1.30 5.87 -12.45
C ASN A 169 0.66 4.47 -12.56
N ILE A 170 0.24 4.07 -13.78
CA ILE A 170 -0.30 2.72 -14.06
C ILE A 170 0.77 1.65 -13.85
N ASP A 171 1.99 1.88 -14.32
CA ASP A 171 3.08 0.92 -14.18
C ASP A 171 3.57 0.82 -12.73
N ASP A 172 3.49 1.91 -11.96
CA ASP A 172 3.76 1.88 -10.51
C ASP A 172 2.77 0.96 -9.78
N VAL A 173 1.48 1.03 -10.06
CA VAL A 173 0.47 0.16 -9.45
C VAL A 173 0.67 -1.31 -9.82
N LYS A 174 0.99 -1.62 -11.09
CA LYS A 174 1.29 -3.00 -11.51
C LYS A 174 2.56 -3.54 -10.84
N THR A 175 3.59 -2.71 -10.77
CA THR A 175 4.86 -3.04 -10.10
C THR A 175 4.63 -3.27 -8.60
N LEU A 176 3.83 -2.42 -7.97
CA LEU A 176 3.48 -2.51 -6.56
C LEU A 176 2.73 -3.81 -6.23
N GLU A 177 1.78 -4.22 -7.08
CA GLU A 177 1.08 -5.49 -6.93
C GLU A 177 2.07 -6.66 -6.95
N GLU A 178 2.98 -6.70 -7.92
CA GLU A 178 3.95 -7.79 -8.03
C GLU A 178 4.92 -7.82 -6.85
N VAL A 179 5.42 -6.66 -6.41
CA VAL A 179 6.26 -6.53 -5.21
C VAL A 179 5.52 -7.01 -3.96
N TYR A 180 4.26 -6.59 -3.79
CA TYR A 180 3.42 -7.04 -2.69
C TYR A 180 3.25 -8.56 -2.68
N LEU A 181 2.90 -9.17 -3.81
CA LEU A 181 2.70 -10.63 -3.91
C LEU A 181 3.98 -11.42 -3.59
N LYS A 182 5.15 -10.93 -4.04
CA LYS A 182 6.45 -11.54 -3.69
C LYS A 182 6.79 -11.41 -2.19
N MET A 183 6.39 -10.32 -1.56
CA MET A 183 6.59 -10.11 -0.12
C MET A 183 5.56 -10.82 0.76
N LEU A 184 4.37 -11.10 0.26
CA LEU A 184 3.22 -11.62 1.02
C LEU A 184 3.55 -12.79 1.95
N PRO A 185 4.31 -13.83 1.54
CA PRO A 185 4.70 -14.94 2.42
C PRO A 185 5.43 -14.49 3.69
N TRP A 186 6.19 -13.42 3.60
CA TRP A 186 7.08 -12.91 4.65
C TRP A 186 6.41 -11.89 5.58
N ILE A 187 5.29 -11.29 5.18
CA ILE A 187 4.64 -10.24 5.97
C ILE A 187 4.08 -10.82 7.26
N THR A 188 4.66 -10.45 8.40
CA THR A 188 4.22 -10.93 9.73
C THR A 188 3.00 -10.18 10.27
N THR A 189 2.77 -8.97 9.80
CA THR A 189 1.68 -8.06 10.25
C THR A 189 0.57 -7.90 9.20
N HIS A 190 0.46 -8.84 8.25
CA HIS A 190 -0.62 -8.81 7.29
C HIS A 190 -1.98 -8.88 8.01
N PRO A 191 -2.98 -8.09 7.59
CA PRO A 191 -4.35 -8.26 8.06
C PRO A 191 -4.84 -9.69 7.85
N ASN A 192 -5.67 -10.18 8.74
CA ASN A 192 -6.23 -11.52 8.60
C ASN A 192 -7.44 -11.47 7.66
N VAL A 193 -7.24 -11.82 6.40
CA VAL A 193 -8.29 -11.79 5.36
C VAL A 193 -9.42 -12.76 5.66
N THR A 194 -9.13 -13.94 6.20
CA THR A 194 -10.15 -14.94 6.56
C THR A 194 -11.19 -14.37 7.55
N LEU A 195 -10.74 -13.55 8.51
CA LEU A 195 -11.67 -12.92 9.46
C LEU A 195 -12.56 -11.84 8.81
N MET A 196 -12.14 -11.30 7.68
CA MET A 196 -12.91 -10.31 6.93
C MET A 196 -13.95 -10.98 6.01
N GLU A 197 -13.63 -12.17 5.49
CA GLU A 197 -14.53 -12.93 4.60
C GLU A 197 -15.65 -13.66 5.35
N THR A 198 -15.30 -14.36 6.42
CA THR A 198 -16.20 -15.33 7.04
C THR A 198 -17.20 -14.75 8.02
N ALA A 199 -17.06 -13.46 8.41
CA ALA A 199 -18.00 -12.76 9.31
C ALA A 199 -18.63 -13.64 10.42
N GLY A 200 -17.98 -14.76 10.79
CA GLY A 200 -18.44 -15.64 11.87
C GLY A 200 -18.65 -17.13 11.54
N ASP A 201 -18.59 -17.57 10.30
CA ASP A 201 -18.62 -19.00 9.97
C ASP A 201 -17.19 -19.57 10.01
N GLU A 202 -16.81 -20.16 11.17
CA GLU A 202 -15.47 -20.67 11.45
C GLU A 202 -15.25 -22.14 11.02
N GLU A 203 -16.00 -22.68 10.07
CA GLU A 203 -15.91 -24.10 9.75
C GLU A 203 -14.68 -24.48 8.91
N GLU A 204 -14.09 -23.55 8.18
CA GLU A 204 -12.95 -23.83 7.31
C GLU A 204 -11.65 -23.17 7.80
N ILE A 205 -10.56 -23.98 7.83
CA ILE A 205 -9.25 -23.50 8.23
C ILE A 205 -8.54 -22.92 7.00
N CYS A 206 -8.46 -21.58 6.92
CA CYS A 206 -7.85 -20.87 5.83
C CYS A 206 -6.61 -20.05 6.24
N CYS A 207 -5.78 -19.74 5.27
CA CYS A 207 -4.59 -18.91 5.44
C CYS A 207 -4.97 -17.45 5.71
N PRO A 208 -4.53 -16.83 6.82
CA PRO A 208 -4.89 -15.45 7.15
C PRO A 208 -4.34 -14.40 6.18
N LYS A 209 -3.46 -14.78 5.24
CA LYS A 209 -2.87 -13.85 4.27
C LYS A 209 -3.54 -13.89 2.90
N CYS A 210 -3.98 -15.08 2.44
CA CYS A 210 -4.50 -15.28 1.08
C CYS A 210 -5.77 -16.13 1.03
N ASP A 211 -6.36 -16.42 2.18
CA ASP A 211 -7.61 -17.18 2.36
C ASP A 211 -7.62 -18.60 1.73
N SER A 212 -6.49 -19.12 1.32
CA SER A 212 -6.38 -20.48 0.80
C SER A 212 -6.53 -21.52 1.90
N ASN A 213 -7.30 -22.58 1.66
CA ASN A 213 -7.45 -23.73 2.56
C ASN A 213 -6.32 -24.78 2.39
N LEU A 214 -5.38 -24.57 1.50
CA LEU A 214 -4.24 -25.44 1.26
C LEU A 214 -3.20 -25.33 2.39
N ILE A 215 -3.57 -25.80 3.58
CA ILE A 215 -2.78 -25.68 4.80
C ILE A 215 -2.03 -26.99 5.07
N HIS A 216 -0.71 -26.93 5.20
CA HIS A 216 0.13 -28.05 5.56
C HIS A 216 0.74 -27.86 6.96
N TYR A 217 0.35 -28.67 7.93
CA TYR A 217 0.88 -28.65 9.29
C TYR A 217 2.31 -29.18 9.34
N ARG A 218 3.23 -28.41 9.97
CA ARG A 218 4.67 -28.72 10.03
C ARG A 218 5.25 -28.45 11.41
N GLY A 219 4.96 -29.34 12.36
CA GLY A 219 5.49 -29.26 13.72
C GLY A 219 4.85 -28.16 14.56
N TYR A 220 5.61 -27.57 15.45
CA TYR A 220 5.09 -26.71 16.51
C TYR A 220 5.71 -25.31 16.49
N ALA A 221 4.93 -24.32 16.91
CA ALA A 221 5.37 -22.97 17.23
C ALA A 221 5.30 -22.79 18.74
N TYR A 222 6.32 -22.15 19.30
CA TYR A 222 6.47 -21.94 20.73
C TYR A 222 6.39 -20.44 21.05
N THR A 223 5.72 -20.15 22.14
CA THR A 223 5.74 -18.81 22.79
C THR A 223 6.21 -19.01 24.24
N ASN A 224 6.37 -17.91 24.97
CA ASN A 224 6.81 -18.01 26.38
C ASN A 224 5.88 -18.88 27.24
N SER A 225 4.62 -19.07 26.86
CA SER A 225 3.62 -19.80 27.67
C SER A 225 2.81 -20.84 26.90
N GLY A 226 3.00 -20.99 25.60
CA GLY A 226 2.14 -21.86 24.79
C GLY A 226 2.83 -22.56 23.64
N VAL A 227 2.33 -23.75 23.33
CA VAL A 227 2.68 -24.56 22.17
C VAL A 227 1.49 -24.62 21.24
N TYR A 228 1.71 -24.41 19.95
CA TYR A 228 0.70 -24.31 18.90
C TYR A 228 1.10 -25.15 17.70
N SER A 229 0.14 -25.68 16.94
CA SER A 229 0.45 -26.28 15.65
C SER A 229 0.96 -25.20 14.69
N LYS A 230 2.11 -25.45 14.08
CA LYS A 230 2.71 -24.60 13.05
C LYS A 230 2.30 -25.12 11.68
N TYR A 231 2.02 -24.23 10.74
CA TYR A 231 1.66 -24.58 9.38
C TYR A 231 2.38 -23.72 8.35
N GLN A 232 2.40 -24.24 7.13
CA GLN A 232 2.76 -23.50 5.92
C GLN A 232 1.56 -23.52 4.95
N CYS A 233 1.19 -22.38 4.43
CA CYS A 233 0.24 -22.29 3.34
C CYS A 233 0.91 -22.74 2.03
N GLN A 234 0.31 -23.68 1.31
CA GLN A 234 0.87 -24.17 0.04
C GLN A 234 0.57 -23.24 -1.14
N SER A 235 -0.38 -22.32 -1.00
CA SER A 235 -0.71 -21.32 -2.02
C SER A 235 0.28 -20.14 -1.97
N CYS A 236 0.28 -19.34 -0.90
CA CYS A 236 1.16 -18.17 -0.81
C CYS A 236 2.55 -18.46 -0.23
N GLY A 237 2.81 -19.66 0.32
CA GLY A 237 4.09 -20.03 0.96
C GLY A 237 4.26 -19.48 2.38
N GLY A 238 3.34 -18.68 2.88
CA GLY A 238 3.42 -18.05 4.19
C GLY A 238 3.34 -19.05 5.35
N TRP A 239 4.06 -18.72 6.44
CA TRP A 239 4.02 -19.49 7.67
C TRP A 239 3.10 -18.86 8.70
N GLY A 240 2.47 -19.72 9.53
CA GLY A 240 1.63 -19.31 10.63
C GLY A 240 1.50 -20.39 11.71
N ARG A 241 0.67 -20.10 12.70
CA ARG A 241 0.32 -21.05 13.76
C ARG A 241 -1.18 -20.98 14.05
N THR A 242 -1.71 -22.05 14.67
CA THR A 242 -3.09 -22.06 15.17
C THR A 242 -3.29 -21.04 16.29
N ARG A 243 -4.51 -20.64 16.53
CA ARG A 243 -4.91 -19.77 17.67
C ARG A 243 -4.97 -20.56 18.97
N TYR A 244 -5.36 -21.84 18.91
CA TYR A 244 -5.52 -22.69 20.07
C TYR A 244 -4.19 -23.34 20.44
N ARG A 245 -3.85 -23.22 21.71
CA ARG A 245 -2.66 -23.88 22.24
C ARG A 245 -2.93 -25.37 22.49
N ILE A 246 -1.89 -26.17 22.29
CA ILE A 246 -1.94 -27.64 22.44
C ILE A 246 -1.65 -28.01 23.88
N ASN A 247 -0.67 -27.35 24.52
CA ASN A 247 -0.32 -27.66 25.91
C ASN A 247 -1.41 -27.18 26.87
N LYS A 248 -1.66 -27.98 27.89
CA LYS A 248 -2.59 -27.65 28.98
C LYS A 248 -2.08 -26.40 29.76
N ARG A 249 -2.98 -25.68 30.38
CA ARG A 249 -2.64 -24.66 31.37
C ARG A 249 -2.04 -25.44 32.59
N SER A 250 -0.91 -24.95 33.08
CA SER A 250 -0.25 -25.54 34.24
C SER A 250 0.28 -24.41 35.12
N GLU A 251 -0.01 -24.48 36.41
CA GLU A 251 0.54 -23.55 37.41
C GLU A 251 2.04 -23.73 37.58
N ALA A 252 2.56 -24.92 37.26
CA ALA A 252 3.98 -25.22 37.29
C ALA A 252 4.78 -24.61 36.11
N LEU A 253 4.11 -24.01 35.12
CA LEU A 253 4.78 -23.38 34.00
C LEU A 253 5.28 -21.97 34.38
N LEU A 254 6.60 -21.86 34.49
CA LEU A 254 7.25 -20.57 34.70
C LEU A 254 7.51 -19.87 33.36
N THR A 255 7.44 -18.55 33.37
CA THR A 255 7.75 -17.70 32.19
C THR A 255 8.80 -16.67 32.58
N ASN A 256 9.59 -16.19 31.62
CA ASN A 256 10.54 -15.12 31.85
C ASN A 256 9.79 -13.80 32.15
N LEU A 257 10.31 -13.04 33.08
CA LEU A 257 9.97 -11.63 33.23
C LEU A 257 10.66 -10.86 32.09
N VAL A 258 9.91 -9.97 31.45
CA VAL A 258 10.42 -9.09 30.39
C VAL A 258 10.96 -7.82 31.02
#